data_a98a963efc201da68f560155b07713b5
#
_entry.id   a98a963efc201da68f560155b07713b5
#
_cell.length_a   1.000
_cell.length_b   1.000
_cell.length_c   1.000
_cell.angle_alpha   90.00
_cell.angle_beta   90.00
_cell.angle_gamma   90.00
#
_symmetry.space_group_name_H-M   'P 1'
#
loop_
_entity.id
_entity.type
_entity.pdbx_description
1 polymer ?
#
loop_
_entity_poly.entity_id
_entity_poly.type
_entity_poly.pdbx_seq_one_letter_code
_entity_poly.pdbx_strand_id
1 'polypeptide(L)'
;DHRDLHSFPTRRSSDLEFAILQLFMQNPGRALSREDILTSVWGRDYDGELKIVDVNIRRLRIKIEDNTANPTYITTVWGYGYKWGL
;
A
#
# COMPACT_ATOMS: atom_id res chain seq x y z
N ASP A 1 1.09 -1.06 -25.37
CA ASP A 1 0.82 -0.92 -24.93
C ASP A 1 0.71 -1.06 -24.37
N HIS A 2 0.83 -1.28 -24.04
CA HIS A 2 0.61 -1.22 -23.33
C HIS A 2 -0.04 -1.02 -22.69
N ARG A 3 -0.46 -0.86 -22.60
CA ARG A 3 -1.01 -0.62 -21.92
C ARG A 3 -1.99 -1.16 -21.58
N ASP A 4 -2.64 -1.55 -21.87
CA ASP A 4 -3.67 -2.17 -21.57
C ASP A 4 -3.42 -3.26 -20.81
N LEU A 5 -2.50 -3.50 -20.73
CA LEU A 5 -2.12 -4.44 -20.00
C LEU A 5 -2.33 -4.29 -18.67
N HIS A 6 -2.43 -3.21 -18.28
CA HIS A 6 -2.50 -2.86 -16.97
C HIS A 6 -3.58 -3.44 -16.28
N SER A 7 -4.49 -3.85 -16.82
CA SER A 7 -5.54 -4.40 -16.07
C SER A 7 -5.32 -5.80 -15.67
N PHE A 8 -4.18 -6.33 -15.90
CA PHE A 8 -3.95 -7.66 -15.61
C PHE A 8 -3.33 -7.93 -14.32
N PRO A 9 -3.37 -9.15 -13.84
CA PRO A 9 -2.90 -9.48 -12.51
C PRO A 9 -1.42 -9.29 -12.31
N THR A 10 -0.67 -9.16 -13.35
CA THR A 10 0.77 -9.08 -13.19
C THR A 10 1.25 -7.64 -13.16
N ARG A 11 0.75 -6.87 -12.24
CA ARG A 11 1.27 -5.52 -12.04
C ARG A 11 2.65 -5.58 -11.44
N ARG A 12 3.49 -4.64 -11.85
CA ARG A 12 4.84 -4.55 -11.28
C ARG A 12 4.78 -4.02 -9.86
N SER A 13 5.81 -4.35 -9.07
CA SER A 13 5.88 -3.88 -7.70
C SER A 13 5.79 -2.36 -7.59
N SER A 14 6.44 -1.65 -8.50
CA SER A 14 6.41 -0.19 -8.46
C SER A 14 5.01 0.35 -8.71
N ASP A 15 4.22 -0.33 -9.53
CA ASP A 15 2.85 0.09 -9.78
C ASP A 15 1.98 -0.09 -8.54
N LEU A 16 2.19 -1.18 -7.81
CA LEU A 16 1.47 -1.45 -6.58
C LEU A 16 1.85 -0.46 -5.50
N GLU A 17 3.13 -0.16 -5.41
CA GLU A 17 3.62 0.83 -4.43
C GLU A 17 3.02 2.19 -4.72
N PHE A 18 2.99 2.59 -5.99
CA PHE A 18 2.42 3.85 -6.38
C PHE A 18 0.93 3.90 -6.05
N ALA A 19 0.21 2.81 -6.31
CA ALA A 19 -1.22 2.74 -6.03
C ALA A 19 -1.49 2.86 -4.53
N ILE A 20 -0.65 2.26 -3.70
CA ILE A 20 -0.78 2.37 -2.25
C ILE A 20 -0.54 3.81 -1.81
N LEU A 21 0.50 4.42 -2.35
CA LEU A 21 0.81 5.80 -2.00
C LEU A 21 -0.32 6.73 -2.39
N GLN A 22 -0.87 6.52 -3.57
CA GLN A 22 -1.99 7.30 -4.06
C GLN A 22 -3.21 7.16 -3.15
N LEU A 23 -3.47 5.95 -2.67
CA LEU A 23 -4.56 5.70 -1.75
C LEU A 23 -4.37 6.47 -0.45
N PHE A 24 -3.15 6.52 0.07
CA PHE A 24 -2.87 7.29 1.27
C PHE A 24 -3.07 8.79 1.03
N MET A 25 -2.65 9.29 -0.14
CA MET A 25 -2.81 10.71 -0.46
C MET A 25 -4.28 11.10 -0.56
N GLN A 26 -5.12 10.17 -0.95
CA GLN A 26 -6.55 10.42 -1.04
C GLN A 26 -7.24 10.32 0.32
N ASN A 27 -6.55 9.79 1.32
CA ASN A 27 -7.12 9.61 2.65
C ASN A 27 -6.14 10.07 3.73
N PRO A 28 -5.69 11.31 3.67
CA PRO A 28 -4.66 11.77 4.61
C PRO A 28 -5.17 11.73 6.05
N GLY A 29 -4.34 11.21 6.93
CA GLY A 29 -4.66 11.12 8.35
C GLY A 29 -5.66 10.06 8.73
N ARG A 30 -6.21 9.35 7.74
CA ARG A 30 -7.20 8.33 8.00
C ARG A 30 -6.55 6.96 8.09
N ALA A 31 -6.89 6.20 9.13
CA ALA A 31 -6.39 4.84 9.26
C ALA A 31 -7.10 3.94 8.25
N LEU A 32 -6.32 3.18 7.49
CA LEU A 32 -6.83 2.24 6.50
C LEU A 32 -6.49 0.83 6.95
N SER A 33 -7.48 -0.05 6.96
CA SER A 33 -7.23 -1.44 7.32
C SER A 33 -6.44 -2.12 6.21
N ARG A 34 -5.79 -3.23 6.55
CA ARG A 34 -5.08 -4.00 5.53
C ARG A 34 -6.05 -4.52 4.47
N GLU A 35 -7.27 -4.90 4.88
CA GLU A 35 -8.28 -5.32 3.93
C GLU A 35 -8.68 -4.19 2.99
N ASP A 36 -8.84 -2.98 3.51
CA ASP A 36 -9.17 -1.83 2.68
C ASP A 36 -8.08 -1.58 1.65
N ILE A 37 -6.83 -1.65 2.07
CA ILE A 37 -5.71 -1.44 1.15
C ILE A 37 -5.66 -2.56 0.12
N LEU A 38 -5.83 -3.79 0.56
CA LEU A 38 -5.80 -4.93 -0.35
C LEU A 38 -6.90 -4.81 -1.40
N THR A 39 -8.11 -4.54 -0.97
CA THR A 39 -9.25 -4.43 -1.87
C THR A 39 -9.08 -3.27 -2.84
N SER A 40 -8.61 -2.14 -2.36
CA SER A 40 -8.47 -0.94 -3.19
C SER A 40 -7.37 -1.07 -4.23
N VAL A 41 -6.27 -1.73 -3.88
CA VAL A 41 -5.11 -1.81 -4.76
C VAL A 41 -5.10 -3.08 -5.59
N TRP A 42 -5.42 -4.22 -4.98
CA TRP A 42 -5.39 -5.51 -5.67
C TRP A 42 -6.75 -5.92 -6.23
N GLY A 43 -7.83 -5.38 -5.69
CA GLY A 43 -9.16 -5.70 -6.17
C GLY A 43 -9.86 -6.72 -5.27
N ARG A 44 -11.20 -6.73 -5.36
CA ARG A 44 -12.00 -7.59 -4.50
C ARG A 44 -11.81 -9.07 -4.80
N ASP A 45 -11.47 -9.39 -6.03
CA ASP A 45 -11.35 -10.77 -6.43
C ASP A 45 -9.99 -11.37 -6.13
N TYR A 46 -9.10 -10.57 -5.59
CA TYR A 46 -7.79 -11.06 -5.24
C TYR A 46 -7.90 -11.93 -3.99
N ASP A 47 -7.47 -13.16 -4.09
CA ASP A 47 -7.56 -14.09 -2.96
C ASP A 47 -6.21 -14.40 -2.33
N GLY A 48 -5.27 -13.48 -2.45
CA GLY A 48 -3.99 -13.62 -1.79
C GLY A 48 -4.08 -13.21 -0.33
N GLU A 49 -2.94 -13.31 0.35
CA GLU A 49 -2.88 -13.03 1.78
C GLU A 49 -2.69 -11.55 2.05
N LEU A 50 -3.18 -11.11 3.20
CA LEU A 50 -2.99 -9.75 3.66
C LEU A 50 -1.52 -9.38 3.82
N LYS A 51 -0.67 -10.37 4.00
CA LYS A 51 0.76 -10.13 4.14
C LYS A 51 1.35 -9.39 2.95
N ILE A 52 0.73 -9.49 1.77
CA ILE A 52 1.23 -8.79 0.59
C ILE A 52 1.17 -7.28 0.82
N VAL A 53 0.20 -6.80 1.58
CA VAL A 53 0.12 -5.39 1.93
C VAL A 53 1.34 -4.99 2.75
N ASP A 54 1.66 -5.78 3.78
CA ASP A 54 2.78 -5.48 4.65
C ASP A 54 4.11 -5.45 3.90
N VAL A 55 4.28 -6.39 2.98
CA VAL A 55 5.49 -6.45 2.15
C VAL A 55 5.65 -5.17 1.33
N ASN A 56 4.56 -4.71 0.73
CA ASN A 56 4.62 -3.51 -0.11
C ASN A 56 4.75 -2.24 0.72
N ILE A 57 4.17 -2.20 1.91
CA ILE A 57 4.37 -1.09 2.83
C ILE A 57 5.85 -1.00 3.21
N ARG A 58 6.49 -2.14 3.47
CA ARG A 58 7.90 -2.15 3.80
C ARG A 58 8.74 -1.61 2.66
N ARG A 59 8.43 -2.00 1.43
CA ARG A 59 9.15 -1.51 0.25
C ARG A 59 9.00 0.00 0.10
N LEU A 60 7.79 0.50 0.33
CA LEU A 60 7.55 1.94 0.28
C LEU A 60 8.35 2.66 1.34
N ARG A 61 8.37 2.14 2.55
CA ARG A 61 9.12 2.76 3.64
C ARG A 61 10.59 2.87 3.31
N ILE A 62 11.16 1.84 2.70
CA ILE A 62 12.55 1.87 2.30
C ILE A 62 12.82 3.03 1.33
N LYS A 63 11.85 3.33 0.47
CA LYS A 63 12.00 4.36 -0.54
C LYS A 63 11.76 5.78 -0.03
N ILE A 64 10.87 5.95 0.93
CA ILE A 64 10.44 7.31 1.32
C ILE A 64 10.78 7.71 2.74
N GLU A 65 11.03 6.76 3.63
CA GLU A 65 11.34 7.09 5.02
C GLU A 65 12.83 7.31 5.22
N ASP A 66 13.18 8.32 5.99
CA ASP A 66 14.57 8.53 6.34
C ASP A 66 15.08 7.41 7.24
N ASN A 67 14.22 6.94 8.14
CA ASN A 67 14.56 5.87 9.07
C ASN A 67 13.39 4.90 9.11
N THR A 68 13.59 3.72 8.53
CA THR A 68 12.51 2.74 8.44
C THR A 68 12.10 2.17 9.78
N ALA A 69 12.99 2.23 10.77
CA ALA A 69 12.65 1.76 12.11
C ALA A 69 11.76 2.74 12.86
N ASN A 70 11.70 3.98 12.37
CA ASN A 70 10.93 5.03 13.01
C ASN A 70 10.20 5.84 11.95
N PRO A 71 9.25 5.23 11.25
CA PRO A 71 8.61 5.88 10.11
C PRO A 71 7.75 7.07 10.51
N THR A 72 7.79 8.12 9.70
CA THR A 72 7.01 9.32 9.95
C THR A 72 5.94 9.53 8.88
N TYR A 73 6.11 8.97 7.69
CA TYR A 73 5.12 9.15 6.63
C TYR A 73 4.06 8.05 6.65
N ILE A 74 4.47 6.80 6.69
CA ILE A 74 3.52 5.70 6.75
C ILE A 74 3.64 5.07 8.14
N THR A 75 2.67 5.37 8.99
CA THR A 75 2.71 4.89 10.37
C THR A 75 1.81 3.68 10.53
N THR A 76 2.18 2.79 11.45
CA THR A 76 1.40 1.59 11.74
C THR A 76 0.31 1.91 12.75
N VAL A 77 -0.90 1.46 12.45
CA VAL A 77 -1.99 1.49 13.42
C VAL A 77 -2.13 0.05 13.91
N TRP A 78 -1.57 -0.22 15.07
CA TRP A 78 -1.42 -1.58 15.58
C TRP A 78 -2.77 -2.29 15.68
N GLY A 79 -2.78 -3.52 15.17
CA GLY A 79 -3.98 -4.32 15.17
C GLY A 79 -5.01 -3.92 14.13
N TYR A 80 -4.68 -2.95 13.26
CA TYR A 80 -5.66 -2.46 12.29
C TYR A 80 -5.07 -2.32 10.89
N GLY A 81 -4.07 -1.50 10.73
CA GLY A 81 -3.49 -1.25 9.41
C GLY A 81 -2.48 -0.13 9.45
N TYR A 82 -2.65 0.81 8.54
CA TYR A 82 -1.68 1.88 8.34
C TYR A 82 -2.37 3.21 8.10
N LYS A 83 -1.63 4.29 8.29
CA LYS A 83 -2.17 5.60 7.93
C LYS A 83 -1.03 6.52 7.47
N TRP A 84 -1.38 7.54 6.73
CA TRP A 84 -0.42 8.54 6.26
C TRP A 84 -0.30 9.64 7.31
N GLY A 85 0.90 9.81 7.81
CA GLY A 85 1.17 10.82 8.82
C GLY A 85 1.09 10.26 10.24
N LEU A 86 1.38 11.10 11.19
CA LEU A 86 1.41 10.68 12.60
C LEU A 86 0.04 10.77 13.31
#